data_34999fa73b469aab15e28939826e60eb
#
_entry.id   34999fa73b469aab15e28939826e60eb
#
_cell.length_a   1.000
_cell.length_b   1.000
_cell.length_c   1.000
_cell.angle_alpha   90.00
_cell.angle_beta   90.00
_cell.angle_gamma   90.00
#
_symmetry.space_group_name_H-M   'P 1'
#
loop_
_entity.id
_entity.type
_entity.pdbx_description
1 polymer ?
#
loop_
_entity_poly.entity_id
_entity_poly.type
_entity_poly.pdbx_seq_one_letter_code
_entity_poly.pdbx_strand_id
1 'polypeptide(L)'
;MYAGASNELVHGLELTRRMLELVKAGEWEAVAEIGAERLRLLRRWMRPTDPLLAQRQIGILQEIRKLDEEIEALGRRGRDEMEQRLRELHRGRKAGKAYRN
;
A
#
# COMPACT_ATOMS: atom_id res chain seq x y z
N MET A 1 -15.20 -1.02 19.22
CA MET A 1 -13.99 -1.73 18.85
C MET A 1 -12.73 -0.87 18.98
N TYR A 2 -12.79 0.40 18.57
CA TYR A 2 -11.65 1.34 18.70
C TYR A 2 -11.96 2.50 19.64
N ALA A 3 -12.57 2.19 20.78
CA ALA A 3 -12.90 3.20 21.78
C ALA A 3 -11.63 3.92 22.27
N GLY A 4 -11.63 5.26 22.25
CA GLY A 4 -10.50 6.08 22.65
C GLY A 4 -9.44 6.31 21.57
N ALA A 5 -9.63 5.76 20.35
CA ALA A 5 -8.76 6.04 19.20
C ALA A 5 -9.16 7.35 18.52
N SER A 6 -8.19 8.08 17.94
CA SER A 6 -8.49 9.28 17.16
C SER A 6 -9.19 8.91 15.85
N ASN A 7 -10.08 9.78 15.37
CA ASN A 7 -10.78 9.58 14.11
C ASN A 7 -9.80 9.49 12.92
N GLU A 8 -8.74 10.29 12.96
CA GLU A 8 -7.70 10.27 11.92
C GLU A 8 -7.00 8.92 11.85
N LEU A 9 -6.69 8.31 12.98
CA LEU A 9 -6.00 7.02 13.02
C LEU A 9 -6.90 5.89 12.55
N VAL A 10 -8.17 5.87 12.96
CA VAL A 10 -9.16 4.89 12.51
C VAL A 10 -9.38 5.03 11.00
N HIS A 11 -9.51 6.25 10.50
CA HIS A 11 -9.65 6.51 9.07
C HIS A 11 -8.40 6.08 8.29
N GLY A 12 -7.21 6.31 8.88
CA GLY A 12 -5.96 5.82 8.30
C GLY A 12 -5.92 4.30 8.14
N LEU A 13 -6.46 3.58 9.12
CA LEU A 13 -6.60 2.13 9.04
C LEU A 13 -7.56 1.71 7.92
N GLU A 14 -8.69 2.38 7.79
CA GLU A 14 -9.67 2.11 6.73
C GLU A 14 -9.06 2.34 5.34
N LEU A 15 -8.31 3.45 5.18
CA LEU A 15 -7.61 3.74 3.93
C LEU A 15 -6.54 2.68 3.62
N THR A 16 -5.84 2.18 4.63
CA THR A 16 -4.84 1.14 4.46
C THR A 16 -5.49 -0.17 4.00
N ARG A 17 -6.62 -0.55 4.57
CA ARG A 17 -7.38 -1.72 4.14
C ARG A 17 -7.83 -1.60 2.68
N ARG A 18 -8.28 -0.42 2.30
CA ARG A 18 -8.68 -0.14 0.93
C ARG A 18 -7.51 -0.22 -0.04
N MET A 19 -6.34 0.29 0.36
CA MET A 19 -5.11 0.17 -0.43
C MET A 19 -4.78 -1.29 -0.71
N LEU A 20 -4.87 -2.15 0.30
CA LEU A 20 -4.60 -3.58 0.15
C LEU A 20 -5.54 -4.22 -0.90
N GLU A 21 -6.84 -3.92 -0.83
CA GLU A 21 -7.82 -4.43 -1.80
C GLU A 21 -7.49 -3.95 -3.23
N LEU A 22 -7.11 -2.69 -3.36
CA LEU A 22 -6.75 -2.11 -4.66
C LEU A 22 -5.45 -2.71 -5.22
N VAL A 23 -4.47 -2.99 -4.36
CA VAL A 23 -3.23 -3.66 -4.77
C VAL A 23 -3.53 -5.07 -5.28
N LYS A 24 -4.40 -5.82 -4.59
CA LYS A 24 -4.82 -7.14 -5.03
C LYS A 24 -5.53 -7.11 -6.39
N ALA A 25 -6.25 -6.03 -6.67
CA ALA A 25 -6.93 -5.81 -7.94
C ALA A 25 -6.02 -5.24 -9.04
N GLY A 26 -4.79 -4.88 -8.73
CA GLY A 26 -3.87 -4.28 -9.68
C GLY A 26 -4.17 -2.82 -10.03
N GLU A 27 -4.97 -2.13 -9.21
CA GLU A 27 -5.39 -0.76 -9.42
C GLU A 27 -4.36 0.23 -8.86
N TRP A 28 -3.19 0.29 -9.48
CA TRP A 28 -2.04 1.02 -8.95
C TRP A 28 -2.24 2.54 -8.84
N GLU A 29 -2.94 3.15 -9.79
CA GLU A 29 -3.24 4.59 -9.73
C GLU A 29 -4.12 4.93 -8.54
N ALA A 30 -5.15 4.11 -8.28
CA ALA A 30 -6.02 4.27 -7.13
C ALA A 30 -5.26 4.05 -5.81
N VAL A 31 -4.33 3.09 -5.77
CA VAL A 31 -3.46 2.88 -4.61
C VAL A 31 -2.64 4.14 -4.31
N ALA A 32 -2.07 4.77 -5.32
CA ALA A 32 -1.28 6.00 -5.17
C ALA A 32 -2.15 7.15 -4.64
N GLU A 33 -3.37 7.30 -5.15
CA GLU A 33 -4.31 8.35 -4.70
C GLU A 33 -4.70 8.16 -3.24
N ILE A 34 -5.06 6.93 -2.86
CA ILE A 34 -5.43 6.61 -1.48
C ILE A 34 -4.22 6.76 -0.54
N GLY A 35 -3.04 6.37 -1.00
CA GLY A 35 -1.79 6.54 -0.26
C GLY A 35 -1.47 8.01 0.03
N ALA A 36 -1.69 8.89 -0.94
CA ALA A 36 -1.52 10.33 -0.76
C ALA A 36 -2.53 10.91 0.23
N GLU A 37 -3.79 10.49 0.14
CA GLU A 37 -4.83 10.88 1.09
C GLU A 37 -4.48 10.43 2.51
N ARG A 38 -4.06 9.17 2.67
CA ARG A 38 -3.62 8.62 3.96
C ARG A 38 -2.46 9.41 4.54
N LEU A 39 -1.48 9.78 3.72
CA LEU A 39 -0.34 10.55 4.17
C LEU A 39 -0.75 11.92 4.71
N ARG A 40 -1.64 12.63 3.99
CA ARG A 40 -2.19 13.91 4.46
C ARG A 40 -2.92 13.76 5.80
N LEU A 41 -3.69 12.70 5.93
CA LEU A 41 -4.46 12.41 7.13
C LEU A 41 -3.54 12.12 8.33
N LEU A 42 -2.55 11.24 8.15
CA LEU A 42 -1.63 10.84 9.21
C LEU A 42 -0.68 11.97 9.63
N ARG A 43 -0.39 12.91 8.75
CA ARG A 43 0.37 14.12 9.10
C ARG A 43 -0.39 15.03 10.06
N ARG A 44 -1.72 15.01 10.03
CA ARG A 44 -2.57 15.76 10.97
C ARG A 44 -2.72 15.05 12.29
N TRP A 45 -2.46 13.75 12.32
CA TRP A 45 -2.58 12.98 13.53
C TRP A 45 -1.48 13.39 14.51
N MET A 46 -1.89 13.78 15.72
CA MET A 46 -0.98 14.12 16.79
C MET A 46 -0.94 12.99 17.80
N ARG A 47 0.27 12.56 18.16
CA ARG A 47 0.45 11.53 19.17
C ARG A 47 -0.13 12.04 20.49
N PRO A 48 -1.02 11.27 21.14
CA PRO A 48 -1.59 11.70 22.41
C PRO A 48 -0.51 11.78 23.50
N THR A 49 -0.64 12.80 24.36
CA THR A 49 0.24 12.98 25.52
C THR A 49 -0.14 12.05 26.66
N ASP A 50 -1.40 11.60 26.71
CA ASP A 50 -1.89 10.66 27.71
C ASP A 50 -1.37 9.25 27.39
N PRO A 51 -0.59 8.61 28.30
CA PRO A 51 -0.06 7.26 28.08
C PRO A 51 -1.12 6.20 27.84
N LEU A 52 -2.30 6.32 28.45
CA LEU A 52 -3.40 5.37 28.26
C LEU A 52 -3.97 5.45 26.85
N LEU A 53 -4.18 6.67 26.35
CA LEU A 53 -4.64 6.88 24.97
C LEU A 53 -3.59 6.42 23.96
N ALA A 54 -2.33 6.71 24.21
CA ALA A 54 -1.21 6.26 23.38
C ALA A 54 -1.19 4.73 23.29
N GLN A 55 -1.34 4.04 24.41
CA GLN A 55 -1.37 2.59 24.46
C GLN A 55 -2.55 2.00 23.68
N ARG A 56 -3.73 2.61 23.79
CA ARG A 56 -4.92 2.17 23.04
C ARG A 56 -4.74 2.30 21.53
N GLN A 57 -3.96 3.29 21.10
CA GLN A 57 -3.72 3.52 19.66
C GLN A 57 -2.63 2.61 19.08
N ILE A 58 -1.77 2.03 19.90
CA ILE A 58 -0.71 1.11 19.46
C ILE A 58 -1.28 -0.05 18.64
N GLY A 59 -2.40 -0.64 19.06
CA GLY A 59 -3.03 -1.73 18.34
C GLY A 59 -3.39 -1.38 16.90
N ILE A 60 -3.92 -0.16 16.70
CA ILE A 60 -4.28 0.33 15.36
C ILE A 60 -3.04 0.57 14.53
N LEU A 61 -2.00 1.19 15.12
CA LEU A 61 -0.73 1.42 14.43
C LEU A 61 -0.06 0.11 14.01
N GLN A 62 -0.09 -0.89 14.87
CA GLN A 62 0.44 -2.22 14.56
C GLN A 62 -0.32 -2.88 13.42
N GLU A 63 -1.63 -2.74 13.38
CA GLU A 63 -2.46 -3.27 12.31
C GLU A 63 -2.17 -2.57 10.98
N ILE A 64 -2.05 -1.25 10.98
CA ILE A 64 -1.65 -0.47 9.79
C ILE A 64 -0.31 -0.96 9.28
N ARG A 65 0.67 -1.12 10.17
CA ARG A 65 2.01 -1.59 9.82
C ARG A 65 1.99 -2.98 9.18
N LYS A 66 1.21 -3.88 9.76
CA LYS A 66 1.07 -5.25 9.25
C LYS A 66 0.46 -5.26 7.84
N LEU A 67 -0.57 -4.45 7.62
CA LEU A 67 -1.19 -4.29 6.31
C LEU A 67 -0.22 -3.65 5.30
N ASP A 68 0.55 -2.65 5.72
CA ASP A 68 1.56 -2.03 4.87
C ASP A 68 2.65 -3.02 4.43
N GLU A 69 3.07 -3.91 5.31
CA GLU A 69 4.03 -4.97 4.96
C GLU A 69 3.46 -5.90 3.88
N GLU A 70 2.19 -6.23 3.98
CA GLU A 70 1.49 -7.05 2.98
C GLU A 70 1.35 -6.32 1.65
N ILE A 71 0.96 -5.04 1.69
CA ILE A 71 0.87 -4.17 0.50
C ILE A 71 2.22 -4.09 -0.21
N GLU A 72 3.29 -3.89 0.55
CA GLU A 72 4.65 -3.79 0.04
C GLU A 72 5.12 -5.09 -0.62
N ALA A 73 4.84 -6.22 0.01
CA ALA A 73 5.18 -7.53 -0.54
C ALA A 73 4.46 -7.80 -1.87
N LEU A 74 3.16 -7.47 -1.95
CA LEU A 74 2.38 -7.60 -3.18
C LEU A 74 2.86 -6.63 -4.26
N GLY A 75 3.22 -5.42 -3.86
CA GLY A 75 3.77 -4.42 -4.78
C GLY A 75 5.09 -4.86 -5.40
N ARG A 76 5.98 -5.43 -4.62
CA ARG A 76 7.25 -5.98 -5.13
C ARG A 76 7.03 -7.13 -6.10
N ARG A 77 6.13 -8.05 -5.75
CA ARG A 77 5.77 -9.19 -6.61
C ARG A 77 5.20 -8.71 -7.95
N GLY A 78 4.30 -7.76 -7.94
CA GLY A 78 3.72 -7.18 -9.14
C GLY A 78 4.77 -6.50 -10.01
N ARG A 79 5.73 -5.81 -9.41
CA ARG A 79 6.83 -5.16 -10.12
C ARG A 79 7.74 -6.20 -10.78
N ASP A 80 8.10 -7.26 -10.07
CA ASP A 80 8.94 -8.33 -10.58
C ASP A 80 8.27 -9.05 -11.77
N GLU A 81 6.99 -9.32 -11.66
CA GLU A 81 6.21 -9.91 -12.76
C GLU A 81 6.17 -9.00 -13.98
N MET A 82 6.00 -7.70 -13.79
CA MET A 82 6.00 -6.71 -14.86
C MET A 82 7.36 -6.66 -15.56
N GLU A 83 8.44 -6.61 -14.79
CA GLU A 83 9.81 -6.62 -15.32
C GLU A 83 10.08 -7.87 -16.16
N GLN A 84 9.63 -9.02 -15.68
CA GLN A 84 9.76 -10.28 -16.40
C GLN A 84 9.01 -10.26 -17.72
N ARG A 85 7.77 -9.77 -17.73
CA ARG A 85 6.97 -9.62 -18.95
C ARG A 85 7.63 -8.70 -19.95
N LEU A 86 8.20 -7.59 -19.48
CA LEU A 86 8.93 -6.66 -20.35
C LEU A 86 10.16 -7.30 -20.96
N ARG A 87 10.90 -8.09 -20.20
CA ARG A 87 12.05 -8.84 -20.71
C ARG A 87 11.65 -9.87 -21.77
N GLU A 88 10.57 -10.59 -21.55
CA GLU A 88 10.03 -11.55 -22.51
C GLU A 88 9.59 -10.89 -23.81
N LEU A 89 8.87 -9.75 -23.71
CA LEU A 89 8.47 -8.96 -24.87
C LEU A 89 9.68 -8.46 -25.64
N HIS A 90 10.71 -7.99 -24.96
CA HIS A 90 11.94 -7.50 -25.57
C HIS A 90 12.68 -8.62 -26.32
N ARG A 91 12.78 -9.80 -25.72
CA ARG A 91 13.36 -10.99 -26.36
C ARG A 91 12.56 -11.41 -27.58
N GLY A 92 11.24 -11.42 -27.50
CA GLY A 92 10.35 -11.71 -28.62
C GLY A 92 10.54 -10.75 -29.78
N ARG A 93 10.70 -9.45 -29.51
CA ARG A 93 10.97 -8.43 -30.54
C ARG A 93 12.32 -8.64 -31.21
N LYS A 94 13.35 -8.97 -30.47
CA LYS A 94 14.68 -9.29 -31.04
C LYS A 94 14.64 -10.53 -31.93
N ALA A 95 13.97 -11.58 -31.47
CA ALA A 95 13.80 -12.80 -32.26
C ALA A 95 13.01 -12.52 -33.55
N GLY A 96 11.92 -11.75 -33.47
CA GLY A 96 11.14 -11.35 -34.63
C GLY A 96 11.94 -10.54 -35.65
N LYS A 97 12.80 -9.63 -35.20
CA LYS A 97 13.69 -8.86 -36.06
C LYS A 97 14.72 -9.74 -36.76
N ALA A 98 15.27 -10.72 -36.04
CA ALA A 98 16.25 -11.67 -36.61
C ALA A 98 15.64 -12.52 -37.73
N TYR A 99 14.39 -12.90 -37.63
CA TYR A 99 13.70 -13.68 -38.63
C TYR A 99 13.22 -12.87 -39.86
N ARG A 100 13.13 -11.55 -39.71
CA ARG A 100 12.65 -10.67 -40.79
C ARG A 100 13.75 -10.24 -41.77
N ASN A 101 14.97 -10.47 -41.39
CA ASN A 101 16.12 -10.23 -42.27
C ASN A 101 16.48 -11.48 -43.06
#